data_7acba012fba87819faa279349a8823ad
#
_entry.id   7acba012fba87819faa279349a8823ad
#
_cell.length_a   1.000
_cell.length_b   1.000
_cell.length_c   1.000
_cell.angle_alpha   90.00
_cell.angle_beta   90.00
_cell.angle_gamma   90.00
#
_symmetry.space_group_name_H-M   'P 1'
#
loop_
_entity.id
_entity.type
_entity.pdbx_description
1 polymer ?
#
loop_
_entity_poly.entity_id
_entity_poly.type
_entity_poly.pdbx_seq_one_letter_code
_entity_poly.pdbx_strand_id
1 'polypeptide(L)'
;MIIGITYIEKFIDNPDELFELLKASIQWDERMVARKTASFGKAYNYSQMNYPFQAFLPELEQINSKINFTIGFEPNNCLINYYLDGKAKMGYHSDQTDILEEGTGIAIVSIGEARSLKFRNIIKPEDIQTYNLPAGSLIYMTQDVQAIWQHAIPKADTEKGRISLTFRKIK
;
A
#
# COMPACT_ATOMS: atom_id res chain seq x y z
N MET A 1 -18.60 -4.24 -5.88
CA MET A 1 -17.95 -3.67 -4.68
C MET A 1 -17.67 -4.79 -3.68
N ILE A 2 -16.48 -4.82 -3.15
CA ILE A 2 -16.06 -5.88 -2.22
C ILE A 2 -16.38 -5.47 -0.79
N ILE A 3 -17.03 -6.36 -0.03
CA ILE A 3 -17.31 -6.15 1.39
C ILE A 3 -15.98 -6.16 2.15
N GLY A 4 -15.79 -5.21 3.05
CA GLY A 4 -14.55 -5.05 3.82
C GLY A 4 -13.55 -4.08 3.21
N ILE A 5 -13.88 -3.49 2.07
CA ILE A 5 -13.06 -2.45 1.45
C ILE A 5 -13.71 -1.09 1.64
N THR A 6 -12.91 -0.14 2.11
CA THR A 6 -13.24 1.29 2.13
C THR A 6 -12.33 2.00 1.14
N TYR A 7 -12.91 2.78 0.22
CA TYR A 7 -12.17 3.49 -0.81
C TYR A 7 -12.49 4.98 -0.76
N ILE A 8 -11.46 5.81 -0.66
CA ILE A 8 -11.57 7.28 -0.63
C ILE A 8 -10.65 7.85 -1.70
N GLU A 9 -11.25 8.43 -2.74
CA GLU A 9 -10.50 8.91 -3.91
C GLU A 9 -9.57 10.07 -3.59
N LYS A 10 -10.02 11.01 -2.74
CA LYS A 10 -9.25 12.21 -2.39
C LYS A 10 -8.96 12.24 -0.89
N PHE A 11 -8.05 11.39 -0.47
CA PHE A 11 -7.64 11.29 0.93
C PHE A 11 -6.48 12.24 1.27
N ILE A 12 -5.54 12.45 0.34
CA ILE A 12 -4.38 13.34 0.50
C ILE A 12 -4.58 14.59 -0.37
N ASP A 13 -4.38 15.79 0.22
CA ASP A 13 -4.63 17.05 -0.47
C ASP A 13 -3.56 17.41 -1.51
N ASN A 14 -2.28 17.15 -1.20
CA ASN A 14 -1.16 17.52 -2.06
C ASN A 14 -0.34 16.29 -2.45
N PRO A 15 -0.92 15.33 -3.20
CA PRO A 15 -0.24 14.07 -3.48
C PRO A 15 1.02 14.23 -4.34
N ASP A 16 1.05 15.19 -5.25
CA ASP A 16 2.20 15.38 -6.15
C ASP A 16 3.41 15.92 -5.40
N GLU A 17 3.21 16.86 -4.48
CA GLU A 17 4.28 17.36 -3.62
C GLU A 17 4.84 16.25 -2.73
N LEU A 18 3.97 15.44 -2.16
CA LEU A 18 4.36 14.31 -1.32
C LEU A 18 5.16 13.28 -2.14
N PHE A 19 4.74 13.01 -3.38
CA PHE A 19 5.46 12.10 -4.26
C PHE A 19 6.90 12.55 -4.50
N GLU A 20 7.10 13.82 -4.89
CA GLU A 20 8.43 14.36 -5.14
C GLU A 20 9.28 14.38 -3.87
N LEU A 21 8.70 14.73 -2.74
CA LEU A 21 9.40 14.75 -1.45
C LEU A 21 9.89 13.36 -1.06
N LEU A 22 9.03 12.35 -1.10
CA LEU A 22 9.38 10.99 -0.71
C LEU A 22 10.37 10.36 -1.70
N LYS A 23 10.17 10.60 -2.99
CA LYS A 23 11.08 10.13 -4.03
C LYS A 23 12.51 10.60 -3.77
N ALA A 24 12.68 11.86 -3.37
CA ALA A 24 13.99 12.48 -3.14
C ALA A 24 14.58 12.19 -1.75
N SER A 25 13.72 12.03 -0.72
CA SER A 25 14.17 11.97 0.69
C SER A 25 14.45 10.56 1.18
N ILE A 26 13.76 9.55 0.64
CA ILE A 26 13.90 8.18 1.13
C ILE A 26 15.18 7.55 0.60
N GLN A 27 15.88 6.85 1.48
CA GLN A 27 16.96 5.98 1.08
C GLN A 27 16.36 4.63 0.67
N TRP A 28 16.20 4.43 -0.63
CA TRP A 28 15.51 3.29 -1.18
C TRP A 28 16.34 2.02 -1.12
N ASP A 29 15.69 0.91 -0.74
CA ASP A 29 16.23 -0.42 -0.87
C ASP A 29 15.99 -0.90 -2.31
N GLU A 30 17.04 -1.29 -3.00
CA GLU A 30 16.99 -1.68 -4.40
C GLU A 30 17.22 -3.18 -4.61
N ARG A 31 17.16 -4.00 -3.55
CA ARG A 31 17.39 -5.45 -3.65
C ARG A 31 16.31 -6.15 -4.48
N MET A 32 15.06 -5.65 -4.49
CA MET A 32 14.01 -6.20 -5.34
C MET A 32 14.14 -5.64 -6.76
N VAL A 33 13.96 -6.51 -7.76
CA VAL A 33 14.03 -6.11 -9.18
C VAL A 33 12.78 -5.33 -9.59
N ALA A 34 11.62 -5.74 -9.09
CA ALA A 34 10.33 -5.21 -9.55
C ALA A 34 10.06 -3.78 -9.09
N ARG A 35 10.60 -3.37 -7.92
CA ARG A 35 10.34 -2.06 -7.34
C ARG A 35 11.33 -1.74 -6.24
N LYS A 36 11.48 -0.45 -5.94
CA LYS A 36 12.27 0.00 -4.78
C LYS A 36 11.39 -0.02 -3.55
N THR A 37 11.96 -0.27 -2.39
CA THR A 37 11.21 -0.39 -1.13
C THR A 37 11.83 0.40 0.00
N ALA A 38 11.00 0.70 1.00
CA ALA A 38 11.43 1.27 2.28
C ALA A 38 10.40 0.90 3.34
N SER A 39 10.80 0.86 4.60
CA SER A 39 9.89 0.57 5.71
C SER A 39 10.16 1.53 6.87
N PHE A 40 9.10 2.05 7.43
CA PHE A 40 9.13 2.96 8.57
C PHE A 40 8.25 2.43 9.69
N GLY A 41 8.57 2.81 10.92
CA GLY A 41 7.89 2.30 12.11
C GLY A 41 8.44 0.95 12.54
N LYS A 42 7.59 0.15 13.16
CA LYS A 42 7.96 -1.17 13.69
C LYS A 42 8.59 -2.04 12.62
N ALA A 43 9.59 -2.84 12.99
CA ALA A 43 10.28 -3.74 12.07
C ALA A 43 9.30 -4.67 11.36
N TYR A 44 9.53 -4.91 10.06
CA TYR A 44 8.67 -5.72 9.21
C TYR A 44 9.49 -6.61 8.30
N ASN A 45 9.09 -7.88 8.21
CA ASN A 45 9.68 -8.86 7.31
C ASN A 45 8.72 -9.11 6.14
N TYR A 46 9.22 -8.92 4.92
CA TYR A 46 8.41 -9.00 3.71
C TYR A 46 9.23 -9.61 2.57
N SER A 47 8.68 -10.62 1.88
CA SER A 47 9.31 -11.29 0.75
C SER A 47 10.76 -11.70 1.05
N GLN A 48 11.01 -12.31 2.21
CA GLN A 48 12.34 -12.67 2.70
C GLN A 48 13.27 -11.47 2.94
N MET A 49 12.75 -10.26 2.82
CA MET A 49 13.43 -9.02 3.17
C MET A 49 13.20 -8.71 4.65
N ASN A 50 14.21 -8.20 5.31
CA ASN A 50 14.13 -7.79 6.70
C ASN A 50 14.28 -6.28 6.78
N TYR A 51 13.23 -5.60 7.26
CA TYR A 51 13.22 -4.15 7.44
C TYR A 51 13.23 -3.84 8.94
N PRO A 52 14.37 -3.34 9.47
CA PRO A 52 14.44 -2.96 10.88
C PRO A 52 13.58 -1.73 11.17
N PHE A 53 13.40 -1.45 12.46
CA PHE A 53 12.71 -0.22 12.88
C PHE A 53 13.40 1.01 12.29
N GLN A 54 12.57 1.94 11.81
CA GLN A 54 12.98 3.26 11.37
C GLN A 54 11.86 4.25 11.75
N ALA A 55 12.21 5.35 12.41
CA ALA A 55 11.20 6.33 12.82
C ALA A 55 10.43 6.89 11.62
N PHE A 56 9.12 7.09 11.78
CA PHE A 56 8.31 7.72 10.74
C PHE A 56 8.85 9.10 10.39
N LEU A 57 8.86 9.41 9.10
CA LEU A 57 9.01 10.79 8.65
C LEU A 57 7.80 11.61 9.10
N PRO A 58 7.94 12.94 9.33
CA PRO A 58 6.81 13.78 9.74
C PRO A 58 5.60 13.67 8.83
N GLU A 59 5.81 13.58 7.51
CA GLU A 59 4.75 13.44 6.52
C GLU A 59 3.99 12.12 6.67
N LEU A 60 4.69 11.05 7.03
CA LEU A 60 4.08 9.74 7.28
C LEU A 60 3.29 9.74 8.59
N GLU A 61 3.77 10.44 9.62
CA GLU A 61 3.04 10.59 10.88
C GLU A 61 1.71 11.32 10.67
N GLN A 62 1.69 12.35 9.84
CA GLN A 62 0.46 13.08 9.50
C GLN A 62 -0.56 12.17 8.83
N ILE A 63 -0.13 11.37 7.87
CA ILE A 63 -0.99 10.40 7.19
C ILE A 63 -1.48 9.33 8.17
N ASN A 64 -0.59 8.86 9.03
CA ASN A 64 -0.92 7.87 10.07
C ASN A 64 -2.04 8.38 10.98
N SER A 65 -1.94 9.62 11.43
CA SER A 65 -2.96 10.26 12.26
C SER A 65 -4.29 10.40 11.51
N LYS A 66 -4.24 10.74 10.22
CA LYS A 66 -5.43 10.87 9.39
C LYS A 66 -6.12 9.51 9.18
N ILE A 67 -5.34 8.45 9.02
CA ILE A 67 -5.87 7.07 8.94
C ILE A 67 -6.56 6.70 10.26
N ASN A 68 -5.93 6.99 11.39
CA ASN A 68 -6.52 6.72 12.68
C ASN A 68 -7.86 7.45 12.86
N PHE A 69 -7.91 8.73 12.50
CA PHE A 69 -9.13 9.52 12.57
C PHE A 69 -10.23 8.99 11.64
N THR A 70 -9.87 8.60 10.42
CA THR A 70 -10.85 8.26 9.36
C THR A 70 -11.29 6.79 9.43
N ILE A 71 -10.37 5.87 9.68
CA ILE A 71 -10.60 4.42 9.64
C ILE A 71 -10.80 3.85 11.05
N GLY A 72 -10.11 4.42 12.04
CA GLY A 72 -10.29 4.00 13.43
C GLY A 72 -9.22 3.02 13.93
N PHE A 73 -8.04 2.94 13.29
CA PHE A 73 -6.90 2.23 13.87
C PHE A 73 -5.63 3.05 13.67
N GLU A 74 -4.70 2.91 14.59
CA GLU A 74 -3.43 3.61 14.54
C GLU A 74 -2.34 2.66 14.04
N PRO A 75 -1.92 2.76 12.77
CA PRO A 75 -0.83 1.95 12.25
C PRO A 75 0.48 2.20 13.01
N ASN A 76 1.34 1.20 13.05
CA ASN A 76 2.68 1.31 13.62
C ASN A 76 3.79 0.98 12.62
N ASN A 77 3.42 0.70 11.37
CA ASN A 77 4.37 0.43 10.29
C ASN A 77 3.83 1.00 8.97
N CYS A 78 4.73 1.50 8.14
CA CYS A 78 4.45 1.89 6.77
C CYS A 78 5.49 1.25 5.86
N LEU A 79 5.07 0.26 5.06
CA LEU A 79 5.88 -0.32 4.00
C LEU A 79 5.62 0.46 2.72
N ILE A 80 6.68 0.94 2.08
CA ILE A 80 6.59 1.77 0.89
C ILE A 80 7.14 1.00 -0.30
N ASN A 81 6.37 0.97 -1.39
CA ASN A 81 6.79 0.43 -2.67
C ASN A 81 6.83 1.53 -3.71
N TYR A 82 7.95 1.67 -4.39
CA TYR A 82 8.13 2.62 -5.48
C TYR A 82 8.21 1.86 -6.81
N TYR A 83 7.16 2.01 -7.62
CA TYR A 83 7.05 1.48 -8.98
C TYR A 83 7.61 2.54 -9.92
N LEU A 84 8.77 2.32 -10.50
CA LEU A 84 9.47 3.34 -11.32
C LEU A 84 8.71 3.70 -12.60
N ASP A 85 8.01 2.73 -13.18
CA ASP A 85 7.22 2.90 -14.39
C ASP A 85 6.15 1.81 -14.48
N GLY A 86 5.46 1.75 -15.60
CA GLY A 86 4.40 0.76 -15.83
C GLY A 86 4.87 -0.68 -16.01
N LYS A 87 6.17 -0.91 -16.19
CA LYS A 87 6.72 -2.27 -16.26
C LYS A 87 6.80 -2.91 -14.87
N ALA A 88 6.95 -2.10 -13.83
CA ALA A 88 6.90 -2.57 -12.46
C ALA A 88 5.49 -3.04 -12.13
N LYS A 89 5.41 -4.20 -11.49
CA LYS A 89 4.13 -4.86 -11.18
C LYS A 89 4.22 -5.61 -9.87
N MET A 90 3.05 -6.03 -9.38
CA MET A 90 2.93 -6.98 -8.29
C MET A 90 1.89 -8.02 -8.70
N GLY A 91 2.28 -9.30 -8.69
CA GLY A 91 1.40 -10.40 -9.03
C GLY A 91 0.30 -10.64 -7.99
N TYR A 92 -0.68 -11.46 -8.34
CA TYR A 92 -1.77 -11.80 -7.42
C TYR A 92 -1.24 -12.48 -6.16
N HIS A 93 -1.63 -11.95 -5.02
CA HIS A 93 -1.27 -12.47 -3.71
C HIS A 93 -2.31 -12.00 -2.68
N SER A 94 -2.32 -12.65 -1.52
CA SER A 94 -2.99 -12.13 -0.33
C SER A 94 -1.91 -11.70 0.66
N ASP A 95 -2.20 -10.66 1.42
CA ASP A 95 -1.28 -10.20 2.46
C ASP A 95 -1.35 -11.13 3.66
N GLN A 96 -0.23 -11.25 4.36
CA GLN A 96 -0.13 -12.01 5.59
C GLN A 96 -0.90 -11.28 6.71
N THR A 97 -1.79 -11.98 7.39
CA THR A 97 -2.65 -11.38 8.43
C THR A 97 -2.32 -11.81 9.86
N ASP A 98 -1.62 -12.92 10.03
CA ASP A 98 -1.24 -13.42 11.37
C ASP A 98 -0.28 -12.50 12.12
N ILE A 99 0.41 -11.62 11.42
CA ILE A 99 1.29 -10.60 12.00
C ILE A 99 0.54 -9.34 12.43
N LEU A 100 -0.73 -9.19 12.03
CA LEU A 100 -1.51 -7.98 12.29
C LEU A 100 -2.23 -8.07 13.64
N GLU A 101 -2.33 -6.94 14.33
CA GLU A 101 -3.16 -6.86 15.52
C GLU A 101 -4.62 -7.14 15.17
N GLU A 102 -5.30 -7.87 16.05
CA GLU A 102 -6.69 -8.27 15.84
C GLU A 102 -7.59 -7.04 15.63
N GLY A 103 -8.52 -7.15 14.69
CA GLY A 103 -9.46 -6.08 14.38
C GLY A 103 -8.91 -4.95 13.52
N THR A 104 -7.63 -5.01 13.13
CA THR A 104 -7.04 -4.02 12.24
C THR A 104 -6.86 -4.59 10.84
N GLY A 105 -6.83 -3.71 9.85
CA GLY A 105 -6.64 -4.10 8.46
C GLY A 105 -5.42 -3.44 7.83
N ILE A 106 -5.47 -3.26 6.52
CA ILE A 106 -4.37 -2.74 5.73
C ILE A 106 -4.86 -1.54 4.94
N ALA A 107 -4.20 -0.40 5.13
CA ALA A 107 -4.52 0.85 4.44
C ALA A 107 -3.42 1.18 3.43
N ILE A 108 -3.78 1.39 2.17
CA ILE A 108 -2.85 1.75 1.11
C ILE A 108 -3.19 3.15 0.62
N VAL A 109 -2.24 4.07 0.75
CA VAL A 109 -2.29 5.40 0.18
C VAL A 109 -1.44 5.41 -1.08
N SER A 110 -1.99 5.91 -2.19
CA SER A 110 -1.31 5.96 -3.48
C SER A 110 -0.96 7.40 -3.84
N ILE A 111 0.25 7.60 -4.34
CA ILE A 111 0.71 8.89 -4.87
C ILE A 111 1.49 8.65 -6.16
N GLY A 112 1.57 9.67 -7.01
CA GLY A 112 2.15 9.55 -8.33
C GLY A 112 1.15 9.04 -9.36
N GLU A 113 1.62 8.26 -10.33
CA GLU A 113 0.79 7.77 -11.43
C GLU A 113 -0.32 6.85 -10.94
N ALA A 114 -1.52 7.02 -11.48
CA ALA A 114 -2.64 6.13 -11.20
C ALA A 114 -2.38 4.73 -11.74
N ARG A 115 -2.67 3.73 -10.91
CA ARG A 115 -2.55 2.32 -11.32
C ARG A 115 -3.82 1.59 -10.90
N SER A 116 -4.10 0.51 -11.58
CA SER A 116 -5.21 -0.38 -11.22
C SER A 116 -4.77 -1.33 -10.11
N LEU A 117 -5.66 -1.56 -9.15
CA LEU A 117 -5.56 -2.65 -8.18
C LEU A 117 -6.65 -3.66 -8.50
N LYS A 118 -6.26 -4.84 -8.94
CA LYS A 118 -7.20 -5.89 -9.30
C LYS A 118 -7.33 -6.89 -8.17
N PHE A 119 -8.58 -7.22 -7.84
CA PHE A 119 -8.91 -8.27 -6.89
C PHE A 119 -9.47 -9.47 -7.64
N ARG A 120 -8.95 -10.65 -7.34
CA ARG A 120 -9.40 -11.90 -7.91
C ARG A 120 -9.89 -12.80 -6.79
N ASN A 121 -11.13 -13.29 -6.89
CA ASN A 121 -11.69 -14.17 -5.88
C ASN A 121 -10.93 -15.51 -5.87
N ILE A 122 -10.56 -15.98 -4.68
CA ILE A 122 -9.74 -17.19 -4.54
C ILE A 122 -10.50 -18.44 -5.00
N ILE A 123 -11.80 -18.53 -4.68
CA ILE A 123 -12.63 -19.70 -5.04
C ILE A 123 -13.13 -19.60 -6.47
N LYS A 124 -13.48 -18.38 -6.91
CA LYS A 124 -13.98 -18.09 -8.27
C LYS A 124 -13.02 -17.15 -8.99
N PRO A 125 -11.91 -17.65 -9.55
CA PRO A 125 -10.88 -16.78 -10.15
C PRO A 125 -11.37 -15.94 -11.34
N GLU A 126 -12.50 -16.28 -11.94
CA GLU A 126 -13.14 -15.48 -12.99
C GLU A 126 -13.83 -14.23 -12.43
N ASP A 127 -14.10 -14.17 -11.11
CA ASP A 127 -14.64 -12.98 -10.47
C ASP A 127 -13.49 -12.04 -10.17
N ILE A 128 -13.34 -11.03 -11.02
CA ILE A 128 -12.29 -10.01 -10.92
C ILE A 128 -12.96 -8.65 -10.76
N GLN A 129 -12.51 -7.90 -9.76
CA GLN A 129 -12.95 -6.53 -9.52
C GLN A 129 -11.75 -5.59 -9.54
N THR A 130 -11.91 -4.44 -10.15
CA THR A 130 -10.81 -3.49 -10.35
C THR A 130 -11.12 -2.17 -9.67
N TYR A 131 -10.16 -1.68 -8.89
CA TYR A 131 -10.17 -0.34 -8.33
C TYR A 131 -9.09 0.48 -9.01
N ASN A 132 -9.43 1.70 -9.43
CA ASN A 132 -8.43 2.65 -9.89
C ASN A 132 -7.87 3.39 -8.68
N LEU A 133 -6.55 3.48 -8.57
CA LEU A 133 -5.89 4.15 -7.45
C LEU A 133 -5.22 5.43 -7.95
N PRO A 134 -5.95 6.54 -8.06
CA PRO A 134 -5.37 7.82 -8.45
C PRO A 134 -4.50 8.40 -7.33
N ALA A 135 -3.69 9.39 -7.70
CA ALA A 135 -2.87 10.10 -6.73
C ALA A 135 -3.73 10.70 -5.61
N GLY A 136 -3.35 10.42 -4.38
CA GLY A 136 -4.05 10.88 -3.17
C GLY A 136 -5.14 9.95 -2.68
N SER A 137 -5.38 8.82 -3.32
CA SER A 137 -6.42 7.87 -2.89
C SER A 137 -5.97 7.01 -1.71
N LEU A 138 -6.97 6.57 -0.95
CA LEU A 138 -6.82 5.55 0.11
C LEU A 138 -7.71 4.37 -0.23
N ILE A 139 -7.19 3.17 -0.10
CA ILE A 139 -7.98 1.95 -0.05
C ILE A 139 -7.64 1.19 1.23
N TYR A 140 -8.66 0.83 2.00
CA TYR A 140 -8.52 0.07 3.23
C TYR A 140 -9.19 -1.27 3.08
N MET A 141 -8.50 -2.32 3.50
CA MET A 141 -8.96 -3.71 3.44
C MET A 141 -9.00 -4.29 4.85
N THR A 142 -10.14 -4.83 5.28
CA THR A 142 -10.19 -5.64 6.49
C THR A 142 -9.41 -6.95 6.29
N GLN A 143 -9.10 -7.64 7.39
CA GLN A 143 -8.38 -8.92 7.30
C GLN A 143 -9.15 -9.99 6.52
N ASP A 144 -10.49 -9.97 6.58
CA ASP A 144 -11.33 -10.92 5.85
C ASP A 144 -11.13 -10.85 4.34
N VAL A 145 -10.83 -9.67 3.82
CA VAL A 145 -10.55 -9.50 2.39
C VAL A 145 -9.38 -10.38 1.94
N GLN A 146 -8.38 -10.55 2.79
CA GLN A 146 -7.20 -11.37 2.46
C GLN A 146 -7.53 -12.87 2.39
N ALA A 147 -8.56 -13.31 3.10
CA ALA A 147 -9.00 -14.70 3.07
C ALA A 147 -9.83 -15.04 1.83
N ILE A 148 -10.46 -14.04 1.22
CA ILE A 148 -11.42 -14.22 0.13
C ILE A 148 -10.81 -13.82 -1.21
N TRP A 149 -9.94 -12.83 -1.24
CA TRP A 149 -9.40 -12.22 -2.45
C TRP A 149 -7.87 -12.20 -2.48
N GLN A 150 -7.32 -12.41 -3.66
CA GLN A 150 -5.96 -12.00 -3.99
C GLN A 150 -6.01 -10.67 -4.72
N HIS A 151 -4.94 -9.89 -4.63
CA HIS A 151 -4.87 -8.62 -5.34
C HIS A 151 -3.53 -8.47 -6.07
N ALA A 152 -3.54 -7.63 -7.10
CA ALA A 152 -2.40 -7.42 -7.99
C ALA A 152 -2.37 -6.00 -8.52
N ILE A 153 -1.17 -5.50 -8.77
CA ILE A 153 -0.92 -4.31 -9.58
C ILE A 153 -0.39 -4.80 -10.93
N PRO A 154 -1.20 -4.83 -11.98
CA PRO A 154 -0.74 -5.28 -13.29
C PRO A 154 0.17 -4.24 -13.95
N LYS A 155 0.94 -4.68 -14.95
CA LYS A 155 1.69 -3.77 -15.81
C LYS A 155 0.74 -2.75 -16.46
N ALA A 156 1.27 -1.57 -16.72
CA ALA A 156 0.53 -0.48 -17.37
C ALA A 156 1.41 0.18 -18.42
N ASP A 157 0.78 0.81 -19.38
CA ASP A 157 1.48 1.55 -20.44
C ASP A 157 1.74 2.99 -19.98
N THR A 158 2.74 3.16 -19.15
CA THR A 158 3.17 4.45 -18.61
C THR A 158 4.65 4.43 -18.27
N GLU A 159 5.32 5.57 -18.46
CA GLU A 159 6.70 5.78 -18.04
C GLU A 159 6.78 6.48 -16.67
N LYS A 160 5.63 6.84 -16.10
CA LYS A 160 5.58 7.58 -14.83
C LYS A 160 5.58 6.63 -13.64
N GLY A 161 6.12 7.12 -12.52
CA GLY A 161 6.26 6.37 -11.30
C GLY A 161 5.06 6.50 -10.35
N ARG A 162 4.89 5.48 -9.52
CA ARG A 162 3.91 5.44 -8.44
C ARG A 162 4.58 5.01 -7.15
N ILE A 163 4.23 5.67 -6.06
CA ILE A 163 4.61 5.24 -4.71
C ILE A 163 3.34 4.79 -3.99
N SER A 164 3.37 3.60 -3.39
CA SER A 164 2.32 3.13 -2.50
C SER A 164 2.81 3.10 -1.06
N LEU A 165 2.00 3.65 -0.16
CA LEU A 165 2.26 3.69 1.27
C LEU A 165 1.29 2.71 1.93
N THR A 166 1.81 1.58 2.40
CA THR A 166 0.99 0.52 2.99
C THR A 166 1.14 0.55 4.51
N PHE A 167 0.07 0.95 5.18
CA PHE A 167 0.03 1.13 6.64
C PHE A 167 -0.61 -0.09 7.30
N ARG A 168 0.04 -0.61 8.33
CA ARG A 168 -0.39 -1.76 9.12
C ARG A 168 -0.17 -1.53 10.60
N LYS A 169 -0.91 -2.26 11.44
CA LYS A 169 -0.61 -2.37 12.87
C LYS A 169 -0.11 -3.78 13.15
N ILE A 170 1.19 -3.90 13.32
CA ILE A 170 1.88 -5.17 13.52
C ILE A 170 1.91 -5.49 15.01
N LYS A 171 1.67 -6.76 15.36
CA LYS A 171 1.76 -7.26 16.74
C LYS A 171 3.11 -6.98 17.37
#